data_9fd74595f0bdb67e0f12c59c41d67d5f
#
_entry.id   9fd74595f0bdb67e0f12c59c41d67d5f
#
_cell.length_a   1.000
_cell.length_b   1.000
_cell.length_c   1.000
_cell.angle_alpha   90.00
_cell.angle_beta   90.00
_cell.angle_gamma   90.00
#
_symmetry.space_group_name_H-M   'P 1'
#
loop_
_entity.id
_entity.type
_entity.pdbx_description
1 polymer ?
#
loop_
_entity_poly.entity_id
_entity_poly.type
_entity_poly.pdbx_seq_one_letter_code
_entity_poly.pdbx_strand_id
1 'polypeptide(L)'
;GRIELKKIKQKINDIRLQNKLVIIYVVTGLIPLIVLFVFAYCQMRNILMDRDLKSIKGAIGQSVTTVDGQIEVYDNLSNYITFNDTLSGVLSYDYKSTYEMYNQIVTTFDPMLSSLKYFHNDINRVTIYVDKAIKHDTTIAPIEEIKDRPFYNSAAESTKIQWFVDEDSRTLVSARKMSTLDQLGILGIMYIDVDYDSMMSSFTGGLEQNCGMVVLDADGKVICSSDTFENNNTRYRLNSKKLLSLIDGAEWDNDTCGNTDGFSVVKKESSVTGWTVYVYEPRKLVLRSANSMITMIVVAFVVAVAGAAAASIFTTGFITRRINKLKNSMAKVENGDFDAVINTQDKDEIGDLIHSFNSMTTQIKNLITQVYEGRISQKESEMRALRAQINPHFLYNSLSLINWKAIEYEQEDISEITLALSN
;
A
#
# COMPACT_ATOMS: atom_id res chain seq x y z
N GLY A 1 12.00 36.48 15.92
CA GLY A 1 12.62 35.56 14.94
C GLY A 1 14.12 35.42 15.08
N ARG A 2 14.93 36.51 14.97
CA ARG A 2 16.41 36.45 15.01
C ARG A 2 16.99 36.05 16.38
N ILE A 3 16.37 36.45 17.49
CA ILE A 3 16.82 36.14 18.87
C ILE A 3 16.55 34.68 19.21
N GLU A 4 15.42 34.13 18.80
CA GLU A 4 15.10 32.71 19.00
C GLU A 4 16.00 31.79 18.17
N LEU A 5 16.29 32.16 16.91
CA LEU A 5 17.23 31.44 16.07
C LEU A 5 18.65 31.41 16.67
N LYS A 6 19.10 32.51 17.30
CA LYS A 6 20.39 32.56 18.02
C LYS A 6 20.39 31.64 19.25
N LYS A 7 19.31 31.61 20.04
CA LYS A 7 19.18 30.71 21.21
C LYS A 7 19.14 29.22 20.80
N ILE A 8 18.44 28.89 19.71
CA ILE A 8 18.41 27.52 19.17
C ILE A 8 19.80 27.11 18.67
N LYS A 9 20.49 27.99 17.93
CA LYS A 9 21.86 27.73 17.45
C LYS A 9 22.84 27.52 18.59
N GLN A 10 22.71 28.28 19.69
CA GLN A 10 23.57 28.14 20.87
C GLN A 10 23.28 26.84 21.61
N LYS A 11 22.01 26.46 21.82
CA LYS A 11 21.63 25.16 22.38
C LYS A 11 22.14 23.98 21.57
N ILE A 12 22.09 24.07 20.23
CA ILE A 12 22.64 23.04 19.35
C ILE A 12 24.16 22.97 19.49
N ASN A 13 24.85 24.11 19.66
CA ASN A 13 26.30 24.13 19.81
C ASN A 13 26.78 23.50 21.13
N ASP A 14 25.99 23.55 22.17
CA ASP A 14 26.33 23.02 23.49
C ASP A 14 26.10 21.48 23.60
N ILE A 15 25.45 20.87 22.63
CA ILE A 15 25.24 19.42 22.59
C ILE A 15 26.57 18.72 22.25
N ARG A 16 26.86 17.58 22.89
CA ARG A 16 28.04 16.74 22.59
C ARG A 16 28.04 16.33 21.12
N LEU A 17 29.22 16.29 20.50
CA LEU A 17 29.40 15.97 19.08
C LEU A 17 28.67 14.68 18.68
N GLN A 18 28.77 13.64 19.50
CA GLN A 18 28.06 12.38 19.29
C GLN A 18 26.56 12.56 19.12
N ASN A 19 25.91 13.31 20.02
CA ASN A 19 24.47 13.57 19.95
C ASN A 19 24.08 14.46 18.76
N LYS A 20 24.95 15.42 18.38
CA LYS A 20 24.75 16.24 17.17
C LYS A 20 24.72 15.38 15.93
N LEU A 21 25.67 14.45 15.77
CA LEU A 21 25.72 13.55 14.63
C LEU A 21 24.48 12.67 14.58
N VAL A 22 24.05 12.09 15.70
CA VAL A 22 22.82 11.30 15.76
C VAL A 22 21.60 12.13 15.35
N ILE A 23 21.45 13.35 15.85
CA ILE A 23 20.35 14.26 15.47
C ILE A 23 20.38 14.54 13.97
N ILE A 24 21.55 14.83 13.39
CA ILE A 24 21.69 15.06 11.95
C ILE A 24 21.22 13.82 11.16
N TYR A 25 21.68 12.62 11.52
CA TYR A 25 21.27 11.39 10.85
C TYR A 25 19.77 11.10 10.98
N VAL A 26 19.17 11.38 12.14
CA VAL A 26 17.72 11.25 12.34
C VAL A 26 16.96 12.23 11.44
N VAL A 27 17.37 13.49 11.41
CA VAL A 27 16.67 14.52 10.64
C VAL A 27 16.85 14.31 9.13
N THR A 28 18.06 14.00 8.68
CA THR A 28 18.37 13.89 7.22
C THR A 28 18.08 12.50 6.65
N GLY A 29 18.10 11.45 7.46
CA GLY A 29 17.89 10.09 7.03
C GLY A 29 16.53 9.51 7.44
N LEU A 30 16.22 9.51 8.74
CA LEU A 30 15.03 8.83 9.25
C LEU A 30 13.73 9.57 8.90
N ILE A 31 13.69 10.90 9.02
CA ILE A 31 12.46 11.67 8.72
C ILE A 31 12.05 11.53 7.24
N PRO A 32 12.93 11.75 6.23
CA PRO A 32 12.57 11.53 4.83
C PRO A 32 12.13 10.09 4.55
N LEU A 33 12.77 9.11 5.20
CA LEU A 33 12.42 7.70 5.03
C LEU A 33 11.02 7.40 5.57
N ILE A 34 10.62 7.96 6.71
CA ILE A 34 9.26 7.87 7.26
C ILE A 34 8.25 8.52 6.29
N VAL A 35 8.57 9.72 5.78
CA VAL A 35 7.68 10.42 4.83
C VAL A 35 7.47 9.59 3.57
N LEU A 36 8.53 9.04 3.00
CA LEU A 36 8.46 8.17 1.83
C LEU A 36 7.66 6.89 2.12
N PHE A 37 7.84 6.30 3.29
CA PHE A 37 7.08 5.11 3.69
C PHE A 37 5.58 5.41 3.80
N VAL A 38 5.20 6.49 4.49
CA VAL A 38 3.79 6.89 4.62
C VAL A 38 3.18 7.20 3.26
N PHE A 39 3.91 7.92 2.41
CA PHE A 39 3.48 8.21 1.05
C PHE A 39 3.28 6.91 0.23
N ALA A 40 4.27 6.02 0.22
CA ALA A 40 4.20 4.75 -0.51
C ALA A 40 3.05 3.86 -0.01
N TYR A 41 2.85 3.79 1.32
CA TYR A 41 1.76 3.05 1.93
C TYR A 41 0.38 3.60 1.52
N CYS A 42 0.19 4.92 1.61
CA CYS A 42 -1.06 5.56 1.20
C CYS A 42 -1.33 5.39 -0.29
N GLN A 43 -0.30 5.55 -1.12
CA GLN A 43 -0.42 5.41 -2.57
C GLN A 43 -0.76 3.96 -2.97
N MET A 44 -0.09 2.98 -2.37
CA MET A 44 -0.38 1.57 -2.62
C MET A 44 -1.82 1.22 -2.24
N ARG A 45 -2.28 1.67 -1.07
CA ARG A 45 -3.66 1.48 -0.63
C ARG A 45 -4.67 2.06 -1.63
N ASN A 46 -4.43 3.28 -2.11
CA ASN A 46 -5.32 3.93 -3.07
C ASN A 46 -5.33 3.20 -4.42
N ILE A 47 -4.16 2.81 -4.93
CA ILE A 47 -4.03 2.06 -6.20
C ILE A 47 -4.77 0.72 -6.10
N LEU A 48 -4.65 0.00 -4.98
CA LEU A 48 -5.31 -1.28 -4.79
C LEU A 48 -6.83 -1.13 -4.77
N MET A 49 -7.34 -0.14 -4.03
CA MET A 49 -8.78 0.14 -3.98
C MET A 49 -9.34 0.57 -5.34
N ASP A 50 -8.62 1.41 -6.08
CA ASP A 50 -9.04 1.86 -7.42
C ASP A 50 -9.00 0.73 -8.45
N ARG A 51 -7.98 -0.11 -8.40
CA ARG A 51 -7.87 -1.29 -9.26
C ARG A 51 -9.01 -2.28 -9.02
N ASP A 52 -9.32 -2.54 -7.76
CA ASP A 52 -10.37 -3.45 -7.35
C ASP A 52 -11.74 -2.96 -7.82
N LEU A 53 -12.07 -1.69 -7.56
CA LEU A 53 -13.30 -1.07 -8.06
C LEU A 53 -13.42 -1.13 -9.59
N LYS A 54 -12.32 -0.93 -10.32
CA LYS A 54 -12.30 -1.06 -11.78
C LYS A 54 -12.53 -2.50 -12.25
N SER A 55 -11.97 -3.48 -11.52
CA SER A 55 -12.18 -4.91 -11.80
C SER A 55 -13.66 -5.28 -11.64
N ILE A 56 -14.28 -4.93 -10.50
CA ILE A 56 -15.70 -5.17 -10.25
C ILE A 56 -16.57 -4.48 -11.30
N LYS A 57 -16.26 -3.20 -11.62
CA LYS A 57 -17.01 -2.45 -12.65
C LYS A 57 -16.91 -3.09 -14.03
N GLY A 58 -15.74 -3.61 -14.38
CA GLY A 58 -15.54 -4.35 -15.62
C GLY A 58 -16.35 -5.66 -15.66
N ALA A 59 -16.26 -6.44 -14.59
CA ALA A 59 -16.97 -7.72 -14.47
C ALA A 59 -18.48 -7.55 -14.53
N ILE A 60 -19.05 -6.62 -13.73
CA ILE A 60 -20.49 -6.34 -13.74
C ILE A 60 -20.95 -5.79 -15.10
N GLY A 61 -20.15 -4.93 -15.73
CA GLY A 61 -20.44 -4.41 -17.06
C GLY A 61 -20.54 -5.53 -18.09
N GLN A 62 -19.61 -6.47 -18.08
CA GLN A 62 -19.61 -7.62 -18.96
C GLN A 62 -20.79 -8.56 -18.68
N SER A 63 -21.08 -8.84 -17.38
CA SER A 63 -22.22 -9.69 -16.99
C SER A 63 -23.55 -9.10 -17.47
N VAL A 64 -23.78 -7.79 -17.26
CA VAL A 64 -24.98 -7.09 -17.73
C VAL A 64 -25.07 -7.17 -19.26
N THR A 65 -23.98 -6.92 -19.99
CA THR A 65 -23.97 -6.99 -21.45
C THR A 65 -24.28 -8.41 -21.95
N THR A 66 -23.78 -9.44 -21.25
CA THR A 66 -24.07 -10.85 -21.59
C THR A 66 -25.55 -11.16 -21.42
N VAL A 67 -26.13 -10.73 -20.29
CA VAL A 67 -27.56 -10.92 -20.01
C VAL A 67 -28.41 -10.11 -20.98
N ASP A 68 -28.05 -8.85 -21.27
CA ASP A 68 -28.75 -8.03 -22.29
C ASP A 68 -28.75 -8.75 -23.65
N GLY A 69 -27.62 -9.30 -24.06
CA GLY A 69 -27.53 -10.06 -25.30
C GLY A 69 -28.42 -11.34 -25.33
N GLN A 70 -28.52 -12.05 -24.19
CA GLN A 70 -29.43 -13.19 -24.05
C GLN A 70 -30.90 -12.75 -24.12
N ILE A 71 -31.25 -11.68 -23.41
CA ILE A 71 -32.61 -11.10 -23.43
C ILE A 71 -32.98 -10.66 -24.85
N GLU A 72 -32.09 -9.98 -25.59
CA GLU A 72 -32.33 -9.59 -26.96
C GLU A 72 -32.62 -10.77 -27.89
N VAL A 73 -31.96 -11.92 -27.69
CA VAL A 73 -32.26 -13.13 -28.41
C VAL A 73 -33.71 -13.58 -28.20
N TYR A 74 -34.15 -13.63 -26.94
CA TYR A 74 -35.53 -14.02 -26.62
C TYR A 74 -36.55 -12.99 -27.11
N ASP A 75 -36.23 -11.72 -27.04
CA ASP A 75 -37.05 -10.64 -27.60
C ASP A 75 -37.18 -10.76 -29.11
N ASN A 76 -36.11 -11.09 -29.82
CA ASN A 76 -36.14 -11.34 -31.25
C ASN A 76 -36.97 -12.60 -31.59
N LEU A 77 -36.88 -13.68 -30.79
CA LEU A 77 -37.74 -14.85 -30.92
C LEU A 77 -39.21 -14.50 -30.69
N SER A 78 -39.52 -13.73 -29.66
CA SER A 78 -40.88 -13.26 -29.39
C SER A 78 -41.42 -12.40 -30.53
N ASN A 79 -40.60 -11.50 -31.11
CA ASN A 79 -40.97 -10.71 -32.28
C ASN A 79 -41.21 -11.60 -33.50
N TYR A 80 -40.31 -12.54 -33.77
CA TYR A 80 -40.45 -13.45 -34.92
C TYR A 80 -41.76 -14.24 -34.88
N ILE A 81 -42.11 -14.80 -33.70
CA ILE A 81 -43.36 -15.55 -33.51
C ILE A 81 -44.59 -14.62 -33.64
N THR A 82 -44.54 -13.47 -32.96
CA THR A 82 -45.68 -12.55 -32.86
C THR A 82 -46.04 -11.97 -34.22
N PHE A 83 -45.06 -11.67 -35.07
CA PHE A 83 -45.27 -11.06 -36.39
C PHE A 83 -45.22 -12.06 -37.52
N ASN A 84 -45.29 -13.36 -37.25
CA ASN A 84 -45.33 -14.40 -38.26
C ASN A 84 -46.75 -14.57 -38.80
N ASP A 85 -46.94 -14.22 -40.10
CA ASP A 85 -48.23 -14.24 -40.76
C ASP A 85 -48.82 -15.67 -40.80
N THR A 86 -48.01 -16.69 -40.95
CA THR A 86 -48.44 -18.10 -40.99
C THR A 86 -49.00 -18.50 -39.63
N LEU A 87 -48.31 -18.19 -38.55
CA LEU A 87 -48.79 -18.49 -37.19
C LEU A 87 -50.05 -17.71 -36.85
N SER A 88 -50.04 -16.40 -37.14
CA SER A 88 -51.24 -15.56 -36.96
C SER A 88 -52.42 -16.04 -37.78
N GLY A 89 -52.18 -16.50 -39.01
CA GLY A 89 -53.22 -17.11 -39.87
C GLY A 89 -53.80 -18.38 -39.30
N VAL A 90 -52.96 -19.30 -38.80
CA VAL A 90 -53.43 -20.55 -38.12
C VAL A 90 -54.28 -20.23 -36.88
N LEU A 91 -53.87 -19.24 -36.06
CA LEU A 91 -54.60 -18.86 -34.85
C LEU A 91 -55.91 -18.11 -35.15
N SER A 92 -55.94 -17.32 -36.19
CA SER A 92 -57.12 -16.50 -36.56
C SER A 92 -58.17 -17.30 -37.33
N TYR A 93 -57.80 -18.42 -37.97
CA TYR A 93 -58.70 -19.19 -38.83
C TYR A 93 -59.83 -19.84 -38.07
N ASP A 94 -61.01 -19.82 -38.70
CA ASP A 94 -62.24 -20.44 -38.15
C ASP A 94 -62.41 -21.85 -38.75
N TYR A 95 -61.89 -22.84 -38.00
CA TYR A 95 -61.81 -24.22 -38.43
C TYR A 95 -63.22 -24.88 -38.43
N LYS A 96 -63.50 -25.57 -39.52
CA LYS A 96 -64.76 -26.31 -39.69
C LYS A 96 -64.80 -27.59 -38.81
N SER A 97 -63.66 -28.12 -38.44
CA SER A 97 -63.57 -29.30 -37.58
C SER A 97 -62.34 -29.25 -36.69
N THR A 98 -62.43 -29.89 -35.54
CA THR A 98 -61.33 -30.06 -34.57
C THR A 98 -60.16 -30.82 -35.22
N TYR A 99 -60.41 -31.74 -36.16
CA TYR A 99 -59.36 -32.47 -36.84
C TYR A 99 -58.53 -31.55 -37.79
N GLU A 100 -59.20 -30.69 -38.54
CA GLU A 100 -58.51 -29.72 -39.40
C GLU A 100 -57.62 -28.76 -38.59
N MET A 101 -58.13 -28.24 -37.52
CA MET A 101 -57.40 -27.43 -36.56
C MET A 101 -56.19 -28.16 -36.00
N TYR A 102 -56.37 -29.38 -35.48
CA TYR A 102 -55.31 -30.18 -34.93
C TYR A 102 -54.21 -30.46 -35.95
N ASN A 103 -54.59 -30.79 -37.17
CA ASN A 103 -53.65 -31.05 -38.24
C ASN A 103 -52.80 -29.80 -38.59
N GLN A 104 -53.40 -28.63 -38.65
CA GLN A 104 -52.68 -27.38 -38.90
C GLN A 104 -51.74 -27.03 -37.74
N ILE A 105 -52.11 -27.26 -36.52
CA ILE A 105 -51.22 -27.04 -35.35
C ILE A 105 -50.02 -27.99 -35.44
N VAL A 106 -50.25 -29.29 -35.58
CA VAL A 106 -49.17 -30.30 -35.60
C VAL A 106 -48.23 -30.14 -36.80
N THR A 107 -48.76 -29.73 -37.99
CA THR A 107 -47.94 -29.62 -39.19
C THR A 107 -47.21 -28.28 -39.35
N THR A 108 -47.74 -27.21 -38.74
CA THR A 108 -47.22 -25.85 -38.93
C THR A 108 -46.67 -25.27 -37.63
N PHE A 109 -47.43 -25.36 -36.54
CA PHE A 109 -47.11 -24.68 -35.30
C PHE A 109 -46.03 -25.40 -34.48
N ASP A 110 -46.23 -26.71 -34.22
CA ASP A 110 -45.33 -27.50 -33.39
C ASP A 110 -43.92 -27.59 -33.92
N PRO A 111 -43.67 -27.84 -35.24
CA PRO A 111 -42.30 -27.88 -35.74
C PRO A 111 -41.57 -26.56 -35.57
N MET A 112 -42.29 -25.46 -35.69
CA MET A 112 -41.69 -24.12 -35.59
C MET A 112 -41.35 -23.79 -34.13
N LEU A 113 -42.25 -23.98 -33.19
CA LEU A 113 -42.00 -23.70 -31.77
C LEU A 113 -41.03 -24.71 -31.16
N SER A 114 -41.08 -25.98 -31.56
CA SER A 114 -40.15 -27.00 -31.06
C SER A 114 -38.72 -26.75 -31.55
N SER A 115 -38.55 -26.23 -32.78
CA SER A 115 -37.22 -25.88 -33.31
C SER A 115 -36.57 -24.77 -32.48
N LEU A 116 -37.34 -23.80 -31.98
CA LEU A 116 -36.80 -22.71 -31.12
C LEU A 116 -36.27 -23.26 -29.81
N LYS A 117 -37.00 -24.17 -29.17
CA LYS A 117 -36.54 -24.84 -27.95
C LYS A 117 -35.29 -25.70 -28.20
N TYR A 118 -35.18 -26.34 -29.36
CA TYR A 118 -34.00 -27.13 -29.71
C TYR A 118 -32.71 -26.30 -29.86
N PHE A 119 -32.84 -25.10 -30.44
CA PHE A 119 -31.70 -24.20 -30.62
C PHE A 119 -31.37 -23.39 -29.37
N HIS A 120 -32.29 -23.26 -28.41
CA HIS A 120 -32.13 -22.47 -27.16
C HIS A 120 -32.46 -23.33 -25.94
N ASN A 121 -31.47 -24.03 -25.41
CA ASN A 121 -31.64 -24.99 -24.30
C ASN A 121 -32.12 -24.31 -23.01
N ASP A 122 -31.95 -23.01 -22.89
CA ASP A 122 -32.37 -22.21 -21.73
C ASP A 122 -33.87 -21.87 -21.78
N ILE A 123 -34.57 -22.18 -22.87
CA ILE A 123 -36.03 -22.03 -22.98
C ILE A 123 -36.69 -23.26 -22.46
N ASN A 124 -37.41 -23.13 -21.32
CA ASN A 124 -38.20 -24.20 -20.74
C ASN A 124 -39.41 -24.52 -21.65
N ARG A 125 -40.15 -23.47 -22.03
CA ARG A 125 -41.29 -23.59 -22.96
C ARG A 125 -41.61 -22.29 -23.67
N VAL A 126 -42.21 -22.43 -24.81
CA VAL A 126 -42.84 -21.37 -25.60
C VAL A 126 -44.32 -21.70 -25.72
N THR A 127 -45.20 -20.81 -25.28
CA THR A 127 -46.66 -21.05 -25.27
C THR A 127 -47.36 -19.82 -25.83
N ILE A 128 -48.35 -20.03 -26.66
CA ILE A 128 -49.27 -18.96 -27.06
C ILE A 128 -50.62 -19.23 -26.35
N TYR A 129 -51.01 -18.34 -25.46
CA TYR A 129 -52.31 -18.37 -24.80
C TYR A 129 -53.33 -17.65 -25.68
N VAL A 130 -54.35 -18.36 -26.13
CA VAL A 130 -55.38 -17.87 -27.06
C VAL A 130 -56.75 -17.73 -26.41
N ASP A 131 -57.56 -16.78 -26.91
CA ASP A 131 -58.94 -16.58 -26.47
C ASP A 131 -59.91 -17.60 -27.17
N LYS A 132 -59.49 -18.86 -27.19
CA LYS A 132 -60.25 -19.98 -27.70
C LYS A 132 -60.00 -21.19 -26.80
N ALA A 133 -60.99 -22.05 -26.63
CA ALA A 133 -60.85 -23.26 -25.83
C ALA A 133 -60.00 -24.33 -26.55
N ILE A 134 -58.79 -23.93 -26.97
CA ILE A 134 -57.84 -24.79 -27.66
C ILE A 134 -56.69 -25.09 -26.73
N LYS A 135 -56.42 -26.37 -26.56
CA LYS A 135 -55.20 -26.80 -25.84
C LYS A 135 -54.47 -27.85 -26.65
N HIS A 136 -53.21 -27.61 -26.91
CA HIS A 136 -52.35 -28.56 -27.60
C HIS A 136 -50.96 -28.55 -26.95
N ASP A 137 -50.65 -29.67 -26.27
CA ASP A 137 -49.39 -29.89 -25.54
C ASP A 137 -48.98 -28.63 -24.68
N THR A 138 -47.78 -28.16 -24.85
CA THR A 138 -47.24 -26.97 -24.19
C THR A 138 -47.20 -25.75 -25.12
N THR A 139 -47.57 -25.86 -26.36
CA THR A 139 -47.42 -24.84 -27.42
C THR A 139 -48.62 -23.89 -27.52
N ILE A 140 -49.82 -24.38 -27.30
CA ILE A 140 -51.05 -23.59 -27.30
C ILE A 140 -51.90 -23.93 -26.08
N ALA A 141 -52.40 -22.92 -25.39
CA ALA A 141 -53.29 -23.09 -24.22
C ALA A 141 -54.37 -21.99 -24.16
N PRO A 142 -55.50 -22.22 -23.46
CA PRO A 142 -56.47 -21.19 -23.27
C PRO A 142 -55.96 -20.05 -22.39
N ILE A 143 -56.32 -18.82 -22.73
CA ILE A 143 -55.89 -17.60 -21.99
C ILE A 143 -56.41 -17.62 -20.53
N GLU A 144 -57.49 -18.34 -20.29
CA GLU A 144 -58.04 -18.56 -18.93
C GLU A 144 -57.04 -19.16 -17.94
N GLU A 145 -56.06 -19.95 -18.40
CA GLU A 145 -55.04 -20.57 -17.54
C GLU A 145 -54.08 -19.57 -16.92
N ILE A 146 -54.02 -18.33 -17.49
CA ILE A 146 -53.10 -17.30 -17.01
C ILE A 146 -53.78 -16.03 -16.49
N LYS A 147 -55.13 -15.92 -16.55
CA LYS A 147 -55.87 -14.72 -16.11
C LYS A 147 -55.58 -14.32 -14.65
N ASP A 148 -55.32 -15.30 -13.78
CA ASP A 148 -55.01 -15.10 -12.35
C ASP A 148 -53.51 -14.85 -12.10
N ARG A 149 -52.69 -14.89 -13.12
CA ARG A 149 -51.24 -14.64 -12.97
C ARG A 149 -50.93 -13.15 -12.87
N PRO A 150 -49.97 -12.74 -12.01
CA PRO A 150 -49.67 -11.31 -11.81
C PRO A 150 -49.28 -10.57 -13.08
N PHE A 151 -48.66 -11.27 -14.03
CA PHE A 151 -48.18 -10.66 -15.29
C PHE A 151 -49.30 -10.47 -16.34
N TYR A 152 -50.43 -11.11 -16.17
CA TYR A 152 -51.47 -11.15 -17.22
C TYR A 152 -51.99 -9.78 -17.64
N ASN A 153 -52.36 -8.93 -16.68
CA ASN A 153 -52.90 -7.62 -16.98
C ASN A 153 -51.89 -6.75 -17.78
N SER A 154 -50.65 -6.70 -17.32
CA SER A 154 -49.62 -5.96 -18.00
C SER A 154 -49.33 -6.51 -19.40
N ALA A 155 -49.25 -7.83 -19.57
CA ALA A 155 -49.01 -8.46 -20.85
C ALA A 155 -50.21 -8.32 -21.82
N ALA A 156 -51.46 -8.29 -21.33
CA ALA A 156 -52.68 -8.13 -22.13
C ALA A 156 -52.85 -6.69 -22.65
N GLU A 157 -52.33 -5.71 -21.97
CA GLU A 157 -52.41 -4.31 -22.33
C GLU A 157 -51.29 -3.83 -23.24
N SER A 158 -50.15 -4.53 -23.28
CA SER A 158 -48.96 -4.09 -23.98
C SER A 158 -48.55 -5.01 -25.13
N THR A 159 -48.32 -4.43 -26.29
CA THR A 159 -47.68 -5.10 -27.42
C THR A 159 -46.15 -5.11 -27.31
N LYS A 160 -45.58 -4.38 -26.35
CA LYS A 160 -44.17 -4.44 -26.04
C LYS A 160 -43.90 -5.66 -25.18
N ILE A 161 -42.72 -6.25 -25.39
CA ILE A 161 -42.25 -7.36 -24.58
C ILE A 161 -42.03 -6.89 -23.15
N GLN A 162 -42.51 -7.67 -22.21
CA GLN A 162 -42.35 -7.42 -20.79
C GLN A 162 -41.75 -8.64 -20.11
N TRP A 163 -40.76 -8.42 -19.27
CA TRP A 163 -40.08 -9.44 -18.52
C TRP A 163 -40.58 -9.45 -17.08
N PHE A 164 -40.99 -10.62 -16.58
CA PHE A 164 -41.45 -10.83 -15.23
C PHE A 164 -40.56 -11.83 -14.54
N VAL A 165 -40.07 -11.45 -13.36
CA VAL A 165 -39.13 -12.25 -12.58
C VAL A 165 -39.69 -12.42 -11.17
N ASP A 166 -39.59 -13.62 -10.68
CA ASP A 166 -39.92 -13.94 -9.28
C ASP A 166 -38.81 -14.83 -8.70
N GLU A 167 -38.07 -14.29 -7.74
CA GLU A 167 -36.95 -14.96 -7.08
C GLU A 167 -37.45 -16.17 -6.26
N ASP A 168 -38.59 -16.02 -5.54
CA ASP A 168 -39.10 -17.04 -4.66
C ASP A 168 -39.56 -18.29 -5.42
N SER A 169 -40.26 -18.10 -6.53
CA SER A 169 -40.72 -19.19 -7.40
C SER A 169 -39.70 -19.60 -8.48
N ARG A 170 -38.56 -18.88 -8.56
CA ARG A 170 -37.52 -19.05 -9.60
C ARG A 170 -38.10 -19.03 -11.02
N THR A 171 -38.99 -18.09 -11.27
CA THR A 171 -39.69 -17.94 -12.54
C THR A 171 -39.16 -16.73 -13.30
N LEU A 172 -38.78 -16.93 -14.56
CA LEU A 172 -38.36 -15.87 -15.49
C LEU A 172 -39.17 -16.03 -16.76
N VAL A 173 -40.03 -15.07 -17.04
CA VAL A 173 -40.91 -15.16 -18.21
C VAL A 173 -40.93 -13.87 -18.98
N SER A 174 -40.97 -14.00 -20.31
CA SER A 174 -41.29 -12.93 -21.24
C SER A 174 -42.73 -13.09 -21.71
N ALA A 175 -43.52 -12.03 -21.61
CA ALA A 175 -44.89 -12.04 -22.09
C ALA A 175 -45.27 -10.77 -22.85
N ARG A 176 -46.13 -10.90 -23.88
CA ARG A 176 -46.64 -9.79 -24.64
C ARG A 176 -47.93 -10.12 -25.34
N LYS A 177 -48.76 -9.10 -25.65
CA LYS A 177 -49.94 -9.21 -26.45
C LYS A 177 -49.62 -9.53 -27.92
N MET A 178 -50.27 -10.51 -28.48
CA MET A 178 -50.41 -10.72 -29.91
C MET A 178 -51.73 -10.12 -30.36
N SER A 179 -51.67 -9.18 -31.29
CA SER A 179 -52.87 -8.53 -31.84
C SER A 179 -53.33 -9.19 -33.14
N THR A 180 -54.64 -9.13 -33.39
CA THR A 180 -55.21 -9.48 -34.71
C THR A 180 -54.62 -8.59 -35.80
N LEU A 181 -54.70 -9.00 -37.10
CA LEU A 181 -54.17 -8.28 -38.24
C LEU A 181 -54.78 -6.86 -38.35
N ASP A 182 -56.00 -6.63 -37.88
CA ASP A 182 -56.68 -5.35 -37.83
C ASP A 182 -56.29 -4.51 -36.60
N GLN A 183 -55.45 -5.05 -35.69
CA GLN A 183 -55.03 -4.51 -34.43
C GLN A 183 -56.16 -4.15 -33.42
N LEU A 184 -57.42 -4.55 -33.71
CA LEU A 184 -58.57 -4.23 -32.88
C LEU A 184 -58.86 -5.29 -31.82
N GLY A 185 -58.28 -6.52 -31.95
CA GLY A 185 -58.52 -7.65 -31.04
C GLY A 185 -57.25 -8.21 -30.42
N ILE A 186 -57.43 -9.06 -29.41
CA ILE A 186 -56.37 -9.92 -28.85
C ILE A 186 -56.41 -11.23 -29.56
N LEU A 187 -55.39 -11.59 -30.29
CA LEU A 187 -55.19 -12.92 -30.85
C LEU A 187 -54.76 -13.92 -29.78
N GLY A 188 -53.93 -13.45 -28.90
CA GLY A 188 -53.41 -14.22 -27.75
C GLY A 188 -52.34 -13.50 -27.00
N ILE A 189 -51.72 -14.20 -26.04
CA ILE A 189 -50.51 -13.74 -25.30
C ILE A 189 -49.39 -14.71 -25.62
N MET A 190 -48.33 -14.14 -26.22
CA MET A 190 -47.08 -14.84 -26.41
C MET A 190 -46.36 -14.95 -25.07
N TYR A 191 -45.90 -16.14 -24.71
CA TYR A 191 -45.28 -16.47 -23.43
C TYR A 191 -44.01 -17.30 -23.66
N ILE A 192 -42.86 -16.83 -23.18
CA ILE A 192 -41.62 -17.56 -23.19
C ILE A 192 -41.17 -17.74 -21.73
N ASP A 193 -40.99 -18.97 -21.32
CA ASP A 193 -40.48 -19.34 -20.00
C ASP A 193 -39.00 -19.72 -20.17
N VAL A 194 -38.16 -19.00 -19.49
CA VAL A 194 -36.70 -19.14 -19.56
C VAL A 194 -36.16 -19.70 -18.26
N ASP A 195 -35.14 -20.53 -18.34
CA ASP A 195 -34.46 -21.07 -17.17
C ASP A 195 -33.87 -19.95 -16.32
N TYR A 196 -34.48 -19.73 -15.15
CA TYR A 196 -34.08 -18.68 -14.22
C TYR A 196 -32.65 -18.87 -13.76
N ASP A 197 -32.23 -20.11 -13.44
CA ASP A 197 -30.91 -20.39 -12.90
C ASP A 197 -29.82 -20.18 -13.93
N SER A 198 -30.04 -20.61 -15.13
CA SER A 198 -29.14 -20.39 -16.26
C SER A 198 -28.93 -18.90 -16.50
N MET A 199 -30.02 -18.11 -16.56
CA MET A 199 -29.95 -16.67 -16.78
C MET A 199 -29.25 -15.96 -15.62
N MET A 200 -29.64 -16.23 -14.37
CA MET A 200 -29.07 -15.56 -13.19
C MET A 200 -27.61 -15.97 -12.95
N SER A 201 -27.21 -17.17 -13.38
CA SER A 201 -25.80 -17.60 -13.33
C SER A 201 -24.89 -16.72 -14.20
N SER A 202 -25.40 -16.13 -15.26
CA SER A 202 -24.67 -15.19 -16.11
C SER A 202 -24.30 -13.90 -15.38
N PHE A 203 -25.09 -13.47 -14.40
CA PHE A 203 -24.70 -12.37 -13.52
C PHE A 203 -23.64 -12.78 -12.50
N THR A 204 -23.73 -13.99 -11.95
CA THR A 204 -22.83 -14.44 -10.88
C THR A 204 -21.50 -14.97 -11.37
N GLY A 205 -21.42 -15.45 -12.61
CA GLY A 205 -20.23 -16.07 -13.20
C GLY A 205 -19.01 -15.15 -13.31
N GLY A 206 -19.21 -13.83 -13.30
CA GLY A 206 -18.16 -12.81 -13.31
C GLY A 206 -17.79 -12.25 -11.94
N LEU A 207 -18.45 -12.68 -10.84
CA LEU A 207 -18.17 -12.16 -9.52
C LEU A 207 -16.84 -12.70 -8.97
N GLU A 208 -16.03 -11.79 -8.43
CA GLU A 208 -14.83 -12.15 -7.67
C GLU A 208 -15.19 -12.79 -6.32
N GLN A 209 -14.19 -13.37 -5.65
CA GLN A 209 -14.38 -13.93 -4.31
C GLN A 209 -14.70 -12.84 -3.29
N ASN A 210 -15.59 -13.13 -2.35
CA ASN A 210 -16.01 -12.25 -1.27
C ASN A 210 -16.80 -11.01 -1.72
N CYS A 211 -17.54 -11.13 -2.80
CA CYS A 211 -18.51 -10.14 -3.26
C CYS A 211 -19.94 -10.61 -2.99
N GLY A 212 -20.84 -9.67 -2.79
CA GLY A 212 -22.28 -9.93 -2.83
C GLY A 212 -22.92 -9.15 -3.97
N MET A 213 -24.00 -9.68 -4.50
CA MET A 213 -24.75 -9.10 -5.60
C MET A 213 -26.25 -9.09 -5.31
N VAL A 214 -26.91 -8.03 -5.72
CA VAL A 214 -28.38 -7.93 -5.74
C VAL A 214 -28.80 -7.31 -7.07
N VAL A 215 -29.76 -7.91 -7.71
CA VAL A 215 -30.37 -7.40 -8.95
C VAL A 215 -31.80 -6.97 -8.64
N LEU A 216 -32.12 -5.74 -9.05
CA LEU A 216 -33.45 -5.15 -8.90
C LEU A 216 -34.09 -4.99 -10.28
N ASP A 217 -35.41 -5.13 -10.35
CA ASP A 217 -36.17 -4.73 -11.54
C ASP A 217 -36.34 -3.19 -11.61
N ALA A 218 -37.03 -2.73 -12.65
CA ALA A 218 -37.29 -1.31 -12.84
C ALA A 218 -38.15 -0.67 -11.74
N ASP A 219 -38.92 -1.47 -11.01
CA ASP A 219 -39.76 -1.05 -9.90
C ASP A 219 -39.04 -1.13 -8.54
N GLY A 220 -37.77 -1.57 -8.53
CA GLY A 220 -36.95 -1.73 -7.32
C GLY A 220 -37.22 -3.02 -6.54
N LYS A 221 -37.95 -4.00 -7.10
CA LYS A 221 -38.14 -5.32 -6.52
C LYS A 221 -36.89 -6.16 -6.75
N VAL A 222 -36.49 -6.94 -5.74
CA VAL A 222 -35.38 -7.90 -5.86
C VAL A 222 -35.77 -9.05 -6.78
N ILE A 223 -34.96 -9.29 -7.79
CA ILE A 223 -35.15 -10.40 -8.73
C ILE A 223 -34.08 -11.48 -8.62
N CYS A 224 -32.92 -11.13 -8.05
CA CYS A 224 -31.86 -12.07 -7.75
C CYS A 224 -30.97 -11.54 -6.62
N SER A 225 -30.54 -12.44 -5.73
CA SER A 225 -29.55 -12.15 -4.70
C SER A 225 -28.57 -13.31 -4.60
N SER A 226 -27.29 -13.01 -4.68
CA SER A 226 -26.23 -14.02 -4.62
C SER A 226 -24.98 -13.48 -3.94
N ASP A 227 -24.12 -14.35 -3.46
CA ASP A 227 -22.83 -13.96 -2.92
C ASP A 227 -21.76 -15.06 -3.09
N THR A 228 -20.50 -14.63 -3.04
CA THR A 228 -19.31 -15.49 -3.12
C THR A 228 -18.51 -15.49 -1.82
N PHE A 229 -19.13 -15.12 -0.67
CA PHE A 229 -18.42 -15.07 0.61
C PHE A 229 -18.05 -16.46 1.09
N GLU A 230 -16.77 -16.66 1.39
CA GLU A 230 -16.27 -17.86 2.05
C GLU A 230 -16.81 -17.98 3.49
N ASN A 231 -16.82 -19.20 4.04
CA ASN A 231 -17.38 -19.52 5.37
C ASN A 231 -16.90 -18.59 6.50
N ASN A 232 -15.65 -18.10 6.44
CA ASN A 232 -15.07 -17.19 7.43
C ASN A 232 -15.52 -15.74 7.27
N ASN A 233 -16.11 -15.39 6.13
CA ASN A 233 -16.47 -14.04 5.74
C ASN A 233 -17.98 -13.80 5.62
N THR A 234 -18.82 -14.79 5.98
CA THR A 234 -20.29 -14.71 5.92
C THR A 234 -20.89 -13.56 6.73
N ARG A 235 -20.16 -13.05 7.73
CA ARG A 235 -20.56 -11.87 8.52
C ARG A 235 -20.71 -10.58 7.69
N TYR A 236 -20.10 -10.55 6.48
CA TYR A 236 -20.19 -9.42 5.57
C TYR A 236 -21.35 -9.56 4.57
N ARG A 237 -22.05 -10.68 4.59
CA ARG A 237 -23.23 -10.90 3.76
C ARG A 237 -24.30 -9.89 4.15
N LEU A 238 -24.74 -9.11 3.18
CA LEU A 238 -25.83 -8.16 3.35
C LEU A 238 -27.09 -8.78 2.76
N ASN A 239 -28.22 -8.68 3.48
CA ASN A 239 -29.50 -8.94 2.85
C ASN A 239 -29.91 -7.73 2.01
N SER A 240 -30.82 -7.95 1.05
CA SER A 240 -31.29 -6.94 0.12
C SER A 240 -31.76 -5.65 0.82
N LYS A 241 -32.53 -5.77 1.92
CA LYS A 241 -33.03 -4.63 2.69
C LYS A 241 -31.89 -3.80 3.28
N LYS A 242 -30.85 -4.44 3.81
CA LYS A 242 -29.71 -3.75 4.38
C LYS A 242 -28.86 -3.09 3.29
N LEU A 243 -28.66 -3.76 2.14
CA LEU A 243 -27.97 -3.15 1.02
C LEU A 243 -28.73 -1.90 0.52
N LEU A 244 -30.04 -2.00 0.32
CA LEU A 244 -30.86 -0.87 -0.11
C LEU A 244 -30.77 0.30 0.88
N SER A 245 -30.81 0.04 2.20
CA SER A 245 -30.62 1.09 3.20
C SER A 245 -29.24 1.73 3.19
N LEU A 246 -28.20 1.00 2.76
CA LEU A 246 -26.84 1.52 2.65
C LEU A 246 -26.66 2.42 1.43
N ILE A 247 -27.33 2.13 0.33
CA ILE A 247 -27.23 2.89 -0.92
C ILE A 247 -28.25 4.05 -0.98
N ASP A 248 -29.25 4.03 -0.12
CA ASP A 248 -30.25 5.11 0.00
C ASP A 248 -29.58 6.37 0.58
N GLY A 249 -29.57 7.45 -0.21
CA GLY A 249 -28.88 8.69 0.14
C GLY A 249 -27.36 8.69 -0.05
N ALA A 250 -26.78 7.63 -0.62
CA ALA A 250 -25.35 7.56 -0.91
C ALA A 250 -24.96 8.46 -2.10
N GLU A 251 -23.81 9.12 -2.00
CA GLU A 251 -23.24 9.87 -3.13
C GLU A 251 -22.62 8.89 -4.13
N TRP A 252 -23.05 9.00 -5.39
CA TRP A 252 -22.54 8.18 -6.49
C TRP A 252 -21.60 8.98 -7.37
N ASP A 253 -20.41 8.44 -7.59
CA ASP A 253 -19.46 8.90 -8.61
C ASP A 253 -19.46 7.91 -9.77
N ASN A 254 -20.14 8.26 -10.88
CA ASN A 254 -20.25 7.42 -12.08
C ASN A 254 -20.50 5.94 -11.75
N ASP A 255 -21.64 5.51 -11.38
CA ASP A 255 -21.99 4.12 -11.06
C ASP A 255 -21.22 3.47 -9.87
N THR A 256 -20.39 4.20 -9.17
CA THR A 256 -19.68 3.69 -7.99
C THR A 256 -20.07 4.48 -6.74
N CYS A 257 -20.32 3.78 -5.63
CA CYS A 257 -20.51 4.40 -4.33
C CYS A 257 -19.28 4.12 -3.47
N GLY A 258 -18.48 5.15 -3.28
CA GLY A 258 -17.16 5.02 -2.68
C GLY A 258 -17.12 4.72 -1.19
N ASN A 259 -18.17 4.97 -0.40
CA ASN A 259 -18.04 4.92 1.07
C ASN A 259 -19.37 4.68 1.78
N THR A 260 -19.82 3.47 1.79
CA THR A 260 -21.03 3.07 2.51
C THR A 260 -20.65 2.08 3.61
N ASP A 261 -20.47 2.58 4.84
CA ASP A 261 -20.32 1.78 6.07
C ASP A 261 -19.25 0.66 5.98
N GLY A 262 -18.13 0.93 5.27
CA GLY A 262 -17.03 -0.01 5.09
C GLY A 262 -17.15 -0.95 3.89
N PHE A 263 -18.15 -0.74 3.03
CA PHE A 263 -18.32 -1.44 1.76
C PHE A 263 -17.99 -0.52 0.58
N SER A 264 -17.52 -1.12 -0.50
CA SER A 264 -17.52 -0.53 -1.83
C SER A 264 -18.70 -1.10 -2.58
N VAL A 265 -19.51 -0.25 -3.22
CA VAL A 265 -20.67 -0.68 -4.00
C VAL A 265 -20.54 -0.13 -5.42
N VAL A 266 -20.81 -0.99 -6.40
CA VAL A 266 -20.86 -0.65 -7.82
C VAL A 266 -22.25 -0.97 -8.32
N LYS A 267 -22.83 -0.10 -9.15
CA LYS A 267 -24.08 -0.38 -9.85
C LYS A 267 -23.88 -0.38 -11.36
N LYS A 268 -24.72 -1.13 -12.04
CA LYS A 268 -24.83 -1.11 -13.50
C LYS A 268 -26.28 -1.36 -13.88
N GLU A 269 -26.82 -0.52 -14.75
CA GLU A 269 -28.17 -0.65 -15.26
C GLU A 269 -28.14 -1.33 -16.63
N SER A 270 -29.07 -2.28 -16.85
CA SER A 270 -29.33 -2.91 -18.14
C SER A 270 -30.05 -1.92 -19.04
N SER A 271 -29.56 -1.80 -20.28
CA SER A 271 -30.17 -0.95 -21.30
C SER A 271 -31.42 -1.57 -21.95
N VAL A 272 -31.60 -2.87 -21.79
CA VAL A 272 -32.69 -3.64 -22.43
C VAL A 272 -33.88 -3.79 -21.47
N THR A 273 -33.62 -4.21 -20.24
CA THR A 273 -34.65 -4.54 -19.25
C THR A 273 -34.92 -3.42 -18.23
N GLY A 274 -33.98 -2.49 -18.06
CA GLY A 274 -34.00 -1.50 -16.97
C GLY A 274 -33.62 -2.11 -15.60
N TRP A 275 -33.15 -3.37 -15.58
CA TRP A 275 -32.70 -3.98 -14.34
C TRP A 275 -31.43 -3.34 -13.83
N THR A 276 -31.33 -3.14 -12.53
CA THR A 276 -30.15 -2.57 -11.91
C THR A 276 -29.42 -3.61 -11.07
N VAL A 277 -28.18 -3.88 -11.43
CA VAL A 277 -27.30 -4.80 -10.73
C VAL A 277 -26.43 -4.02 -9.77
N TYR A 278 -26.45 -4.40 -8.49
CA TYR A 278 -25.57 -3.87 -7.45
C TYR A 278 -24.60 -4.96 -7.02
N VAL A 279 -23.31 -4.66 -7.04
CA VAL A 279 -22.28 -5.52 -6.45
C VAL A 279 -21.62 -4.80 -5.31
N TYR A 280 -21.47 -5.47 -4.18
CA TYR A 280 -20.83 -4.90 -3.00
C TYR A 280 -19.69 -5.79 -2.49
N GLU A 281 -18.64 -5.14 -1.98
CA GLU A 281 -17.49 -5.81 -1.39
C GLU A 281 -17.01 -5.09 -0.13
N PRO A 282 -16.65 -5.82 0.95
CA PRO A 282 -16.09 -5.24 2.17
C PRO A 282 -14.65 -4.75 1.92
N ARG A 283 -14.37 -3.45 2.09
CA ARG A 283 -13.04 -2.86 1.93
C ARG A 283 -11.95 -3.54 2.77
N LYS A 284 -12.31 -4.09 3.93
CA LYS A 284 -11.38 -4.83 4.77
C LYS A 284 -10.86 -6.10 4.11
N LEU A 285 -11.67 -6.75 3.27
CA LEU A 285 -11.26 -7.97 2.56
C LEU A 285 -10.37 -7.64 1.37
N VAL A 286 -10.65 -6.57 0.63
CA VAL A 286 -9.77 -6.04 -0.42
C VAL A 286 -8.36 -5.81 0.12
N LEU A 287 -8.26 -5.06 1.23
CA LEU A 287 -6.97 -4.77 1.87
C LEU A 287 -6.29 -6.03 2.42
N ARG A 288 -7.05 -7.03 2.86
CA ARG A 288 -6.50 -8.31 3.34
C ARG A 288 -5.93 -9.15 2.21
N SER A 289 -6.58 -9.17 1.07
CA SER A 289 -6.08 -9.82 -0.16
C SER A 289 -4.74 -9.23 -0.60
N ALA A 290 -4.58 -7.90 -0.42
CA ALA A 290 -3.35 -7.18 -0.72
C ALA A 290 -2.28 -7.25 0.39
N ASN A 291 -2.53 -7.99 1.47
CA ASN A 291 -1.68 -8.00 2.68
C ASN A 291 -0.23 -8.42 2.39
N SER A 292 -0.01 -9.28 1.41
CA SER A 292 1.33 -9.69 0.95
C SER A 292 2.17 -8.50 0.45
N MET A 293 1.59 -7.63 -0.36
CA MET A 293 2.29 -6.44 -0.89
C MET A 293 2.55 -5.40 0.21
N ILE A 294 1.55 -5.16 1.07
CA ILE A 294 1.69 -4.25 2.21
C ILE A 294 2.77 -4.76 3.16
N THR A 295 2.79 -6.06 3.47
CA THR A 295 3.82 -6.68 4.32
C THR A 295 5.21 -6.50 3.72
N MET A 296 5.37 -6.63 2.41
CA MET A 296 6.66 -6.44 1.74
C MET A 296 7.17 -5.00 1.89
N ILE A 297 6.30 -3.99 1.77
CA ILE A 297 6.65 -2.58 1.99
C ILE A 297 7.06 -2.34 3.45
N VAL A 298 6.33 -2.91 4.41
CA VAL A 298 6.64 -2.80 5.85
C VAL A 298 7.99 -3.44 6.16
N VAL A 299 8.27 -4.64 5.65
CA VAL A 299 9.55 -5.33 5.84
C VAL A 299 10.70 -4.52 5.24
N ALA A 300 10.55 -4.03 4.01
CA ALA A 300 11.55 -3.18 3.36
C ALA A 300 11.83 -1.90 4.18
N PHE A 301 10.80 -1.27 4.73
CA PHE A 301 10.95 -0.11 5.60
C PHE A 301 11.71 -0.45 6.89
N VAL A 302 11.36 -1.55 7.58
CA VAL A 302 12.05 -1.98 8.80
C VAL A 302 13.53 -2.26 8.53
N VAL A 303 13.85 -2.93 7.42
CA VAL A 303 15.24 -3.19 7.01
C VAL A 303 15.98 -1.88 6.74
N ALA A 304 15.36 -0.94 6.03
CA ALA A 304 15.96 0.36 5.74
C ALA A 304 16.23 1.19 7.03
N VAL A 305 15.29 1.21 7.97
CA VAL A 305 15.46 1.87 9.29
C VAL A 305 16.59 1.21 10.09
N ALA A 306 16.61 -0.12 10.14
CA ALA A 306 17.68 -0.86 10.84
C ALA A 306 19.06 -0.58 10.22
N GLY A 307 19.16 -0.57 8.89
CA GLY A 307 20.37 -0.21 8.17
C GLY A 307 20.83 1.23 8.43
N ALA A 308 19.91 2.19 8.39
CA ALA A 308 20.21 3.59 8.70
C ALA A 308 20.67 3.79 10.16
N ALA A 309 20.02 3.10 11.11
CA ALA A 309 20.42 3.12 12.51
C ALA A 309 21.83 2.52 12.71
N ALA A 310 22.11 1.36 12.12
CA ALA A 310 23.42 0.72 12.18
C ALA A 310 24.52 1.61 11.58
N ALA A 311 24.28 2.21 10.41
CA ALA A 311 25.21 3.14 9.77
C ALA A 311 25.45 4.39 10.64
N SER A 312 24.41 4.94 11.27
CA SER A 312 24.52 6.08 12.19
C SER A 312 25.38 5.76 13.41
N ILE A 313 25.14 4.60 14.05
CA ILE A 313 25.90 4.15 15.22
C ILE A 313 27.37 3.94 14.83
N PHE A 314 27.62 3.26 13.72
CA PHE A 314 28.97 2.96 13.23
C PHE A 314 29.75 4.25 12.92
N THR A 315 29.21 5.15 12.09
CA THR A 315 29.88 6.38 11.68
C THR A 315 30.08 7.33 12.86
N THR A 316 29.06 7.50 13.72
CA THR A 316 29.18 8.33 14.91
C THR A 316 30.22 7.78 15.87
N GLY A 317 30.24 6.46 16.12
CA GLY A 317 31.22 5.81 16.96
C GLY A 317 32.64 5.92 16.42
N PHE A 318 32.84 5.73 15.12
CA PHE A 318 34.12 5.84 14.45
C PHE A 318 34.72 7.25 14.56
N ILE A 319 33.95 8.29 14.20
CA ILE A 319 34.40 9.68 14.26
C ILE A 319 34.67 10.11 15.70
N THR A 320 33.70 9.86 16.61
CA THR A 320 33.78 10.31 18.00
C THR A 320 34.94 9.65 18.75
N ARG A 321 35.24 8.38 18.49
CA ARG A 321 36.36 7.66 19.12
C ARG A 321 37.71 8.31 18.77
N ARG A 322 37.91 8.69 17.49
CA ARG A 322 39.15 9.31 17.03
C ARG A 322 39.32 10.73 17.63
N ILE A 323 38.27 11.53 17.64
CA ILE A 323 38.28 12.89 18.25
C ILE A 323 38.53 12.82 19.76
N ASN A 324 37.91 11.87 20.47
CA ASN A 324 38.15 11.71 21.90
C ASN A 324 39.58 11.25 22.18
N LYS A 325 40.19 10.40 21.33
CA LYS A 325 41.60 10.02 21.46
C LYS A 325 42.50 11.25 21.33
N LEU A 326 42.27 12.10 20.34
CA LEU A 326 43.02 13.35 20.17
C LEU A 326 42.84 14.29 21.37
N LYS A 327 41.59 14.54 21.82
CA LYS A 327 41.29 15.32 23.01
C LYS A 327 42.02 14.85 24.24
N ASN A 328 42.04 13.53 24.50
CA ASN A 328 42.70 12.96 25.64
C ASN A 328 44.23 13.08 25.59
N SER A 329 44.82 12.97 24.38
CA SER A 329 46.26 13.21 24.23
C SER A 329 46.64 14.70 24.38
N MET A 330 45.77 15.61 23.91
CA MET A 330 45.94 17.04 24.18
C MET A 330 45.94 17.37 25.67
N ALA A 331 45.00 16.75 26.42
CA ALA A 331 44.97 16.93 27.88
C ALA A 331 46.19 16.36 28.60
N LYS A 332 46.84 15.32 28.08
CA LYS A 332 48.11 14.81 28.61
C LYS A 332 49.26 15.81 28.38
N VAL A 333 49.34 16.34 27.16
CA VAL A 333 50.34 17.37 26.81
C VAL A 333 50.17 18.63 27.66
N GLU A 334 48.91 19.06 27.90
CA GLU A 334 48.60 20.17 28.81
C GLU A 334 49.14 19.93 30.25
N ASN A 335 49.13 18.68 30.72
CA ASN A 335 49.67 18.26 32.00
C ASN A 335 51.17 17.94 31.97
N GLY A 336 51.89 18.28 30.89
CA GLY A 336 53.32 18.14 30.76
C GLY A 336 53.84 16.80 30.23
N ASP A 337 52.95 15.90 29.78
CA ASP A 337 53.32 14.63 29.14
C ASP A 337 53.51 14.86 27.63
N PHE A 338 54.71 15.27 27.20
CA PHE A 338 55.01 15.50 25.79
C PHE A 338 55.33 14.22 25.01
N ASP A 339 55.28 13.07 25.62
CA ASP A 339 55.40 11.77 24.98
C ASP A 339 54.06 11.20 24.50
N ALA A 340 52.97 11.89 24.76
CA ALA A 340 51.59 11.50 24.40
C ALA A 340 51.31 11.65 22.87
N VAL A 341 52.14 11.06 22.01
CA VAL A 341 52.03 11.06 20.55
C VAL A 341 50.96 10.03 20.14
N ILE A 342 50.13 10.38 19.15
CA ILE A 342 49.09 9.50 18.60
C ILE A 342 49.66 8.84 17.35
N ASN A 343 49.86 7.52 17.38
CA ASN A 343 50.20 6.79 16.17
C ASN A 343 48.96 6.60 15.29
N THR A 344 48.98 7.17 14.09
CA THR A 344 47.96 7.07 13.05
C THR A 344 48.59 6.97 11.67
N GLN A 345 47.94 6.15 10.79
CA GLN A 345 48.29 6.07 9.38
C GLN A 345 47.18 6.65 8.50
N ASP A 346 46.17 7.24 9.12
CA ASP A 346 45.01 7.77 8.45
C ASP A 346 45.36 9.01 7.66
N LYS A 347 44.81 9.13 6.45
CA LYS A 347 45.06 10.23 5.49
C LYS A 347 43.85 11.14 5.28
N ASP A 348 42.88 11.08 6.19
CA ASP A 348 41.70 11.96 6.18
C ASP A 348 41.97 13.25 7.00
N GLU A 349 41.02 14.15 7.05
CA GLU A 349 41.11 15.43 7.74
C GLU A 349 41.38 15.27 9.24
N ILE A 350 40.92 14.18 9.87
CA ILE A 350 41.24 13.87 11.28
C ILE A 350 42.67 13.36 11.41
N GLY A 351 43.13 12.58 10.44
CA GLY A 351 44.54 12.15 10.33
C GLY A 351 45.48 13.34 10.23
N ASP A 352 45.18 14.31 9.34
CA ASP A 352 45.96 15.53 9.19
C ASP A 352 45.99 16.36 10.48
N LEU A 353 44.86 16.44 11.19
CA LEU A 353 44.79 17.13 12.49
C LEU A 353 45.67 16.43 13.55
N ILE A 354 45.71 15.09 13.58
CA ILE A 354 46.54 14.29 14.46
C ILE A 354 48.03 14.52 14.12
N HIS A 355 48.39 14.52 12.83
CA HIS A 355 49.79 14.79 12.40
C HIS A 355 50.25 16.18 12.79
N SER A 356 49.40 17.20 12.61
CA SER A 356 49.70 18.58 13.03
C SER A 356 49.88 18.68 14.55
N PHE A 357 49.01 17.98 15.32
CA PHE A 357 49.14 17.91 16.77
C PHE A 357 50.46 17.24 17.19
N ASN A 358 50.83 16.11 16.62
CA ASN A 358 52.09 15.41 16.90
C ASN A 358 53.32 16.28 16.60
N SER A 359 53.30 16.96 15.43
CA SER A 359 54.36 17.90 15.05
C SER A 359 54.52 19.04 16.06
N MET A 360 53.42 19.67 16.46
CA MET A 360 53.40 20.72 17.48
C MET A 360 53.92 20.20 18.82
N THR A 361 53.51 19.02 19.27
CA THR A 361 53.98 18.42 20.52
C THR A 361 55.48 18.16 20.51
N THR A 362 55.99 17.66 19.37
CA THR A 362 57.43 17.43 19.16
C THR A 362 58.21 18.73 19.21
N GLN A 363 57.70 19.80 18.57
CA GLN A 363 58.35 21.11 18.60
C GLN A 363 58.41 21.71 20.01
N ILE A 364 57.30 21.59 20.77
CA ILE A 364 57.26 22.05 22.16
C ILE A 364 58.27 21.28 23.03
N LYS A 365 58.34 19.94 22.89
CA LYS A 365 59.31 19.11 23.59
C LYS A 365 60.73 19.55 23.29
N ASN A 366 61.08 19.80 22.02
CA ASN A 366 62.41 20.27 21.60
C ASN A 366 62.72 21.65 22.19
N LEU A 367 61.76 22.57 22.18
CA LEU A 367 61.95 23.91 22.77
C LEU A 367 62.20 23.83 24.28
N ILE A 368 61.45 23.01 24.99
CA ILE A 368 61.65 22.81 26.44
C ILE A 368 63.05 22.22 26.69
N THR A 369 63.48 21.23 25.91
CA THR A 369 64.81 20.62 26.01
C THR A 369 65.90 21.68 25.77
N GLN A 370 65.80 22.49 24.70
CA GLN A 370 66.75 23.56 24.42
C GLN A 370 66.83 24.60 25.55
N VAL A 371 65.68 25.01 26.06
CA VAL A 371 65.67 25.95 27.20
C VAL A 371 66.30 25.33 28.46
N TYR A 372 66.07 24.06 28.71
CA TYR A 372 66.66 23.37 29.85
C TYR A 372 68.16 23.20 29.72
N GLU A 373 68.63 22.75 28.55
CA GLU A 373 70.06 22.62 28.21
C GLU A 373 70.74 23.99 28.26
N GLY A 374 70.12 25.04 27.71
CA GLY A 374 70.65 26.41 27.78
C GLY A 374 70.81 26.89 29.23
N ARG A 375 69.83 26.62 30.11
CA ARG A 375 69.94 26.96 31.54
C ARG A 375 71.05 26.17 32.27
N ILE A 376 71.23 24.89 31.97
CA ILE A 376 72.33 24.09 32.51
C ILE A 376 73.66 24.67 32.05
N SER A 377 73.85 24.93 30.75
CA SER A 377 75.06 25.54 30.21
C SER A 377 75.39 26.91 30.83
N GLN A 378 74.34 27.74 31.03
CA GLN A 378 74.48 29.02 31.70
C GLN A 378 74.96 28.84 33.13
N LYS A 379 74.31 27.92 33.92
CA LYS A 379 74.69 27.62 35.29
C LYS A 379 76.10 27.07 35.40
N GLU A 380 76.53 26.21 34.47
CA GLU A 380 77.91 25.71 34.40
C GLU A 380 78.89 26.85 34.13
N SER A 381 78.53 27.78 33.24
CA SER A 381 79.37 28.97 32.93
C SER A 381 79.46 29.89 34.13
N GLU A 382 78.38 30.16 34.83
CA GLU A 382 78.36 30.93 36.08
C GLU A 382 79.30 30.29 37.15
N MET A 383 79.16 28.94 37.34
CA MET A 383 80.03 28.21 38.26
C MET A 383 81.49 28.24 37.89
N ARG A 384 81.82 28.16 36.55
CA ARG A 384 83.23 28.31 36.09
C ARG A 384 83.77 29.71 36.37
N ALA A 385 82.91 30.71 36.13
CA ALA A 385 83.28 32.10 36.42
C ALA A 385 83.50 32.31 37.93
N LEU A 386 82.65 31.77 38.79
CA LEU A 386 82.80 31.83 40.24
C LEU A 386 84.11 31.12 40.73
N ARG A 387 84.40 29.94 40.19
CA ARG A 387 85.66 29.20 40.50
C ARG A 387 86.87 29.98 40.04
N ALA A 388 86.79 30.67 38.91
CA ALA A 388 87.89 31.48 38.43
C ALA A 388 88.16 32.74 39.29
N GLN A 389 87.17 33.24 40.08
CA GLN A 389 87.38 34.32 41.05
C GLN A 389 88.25 33.91 42.24
N ILE A 390 88.30 32.60 42.55
CA ILE A 390 89.28 32.05 43.51
C ILE A 390 90.60 31.98 42.73
N ASN A 391 91.45 32.95 42.87
CA ASN A 391 92.73 32.94 42.18
C ASN A 391 93.59 31.73 42.63
N PRO A 392 93.69 30.65 41.80
CA PRO A 392 94.34 29.38 42.24
C PRO A 392 95.84 29.61 42.49
N HIS A 393 96.38 30.57 41.74
CA HIS A 393 97.78 30.90 41.89
C HIS A 393 98.09 31.61 43.23
N PHE A 394 97.18 32.48 43.69
CA PHE A 394 97.31 33.11 45.01
C PHE A 394 97.15 32.07 46.13
N LEU A 395 96.18 31.16 45.99
CA LEU A 395 95.99 30.12 47.00
C LEU A 395 97.17 29.17 47.10
N TYR A 396 97.69 28.74 45.89
CA TYR A 396 98.87 27.90 45.77
C TYR A 396 100.11 28.61 46.37
N ASN A 397 100.35 29.87 46.02
CA ASN A 397 101.46 30.62 46.57
C ASN A 397 101.33 30.82 48.05
N SER A 398 100.10 31.08 48.57
CA SER A 398 99.89 31.25 50.00
C SER A 398 100.16 29.97 50.79
N LEU A 399 99.61 28.81 50.32
CA LEU A 399 99.84 27.48 50.86
C LEU A 399 101.32 27.10 50.78
N SER A 400 101.98 27.37 49.70
CA SER A 400 103.46 27.15 49.51
C SER A 400 104.25 27.96 50.55
N LEU A 401 103.88 29.21 50.76
CA LEU A 401 104.58 30.10 51.73
C LEU A 401 104.35 29.62 53.19
N ILE A 402 103.14 29.16 53.50
CA ILE A 402 102.80 28.53 54.81
C ILE A 402 103.61 27.26 54.99
N ASN A 403 103.70 26.40 53.96
CA ASN A 403 104.50 25.17 53.99
C ASN A 403 105.98 25.43 54.21
N TRP A 404 106.57 26.43 53.49
CA TRP A 404 107.92 26.84 53.69
C TRP A 404 108.20 27.34 55.15
N LYS A 405 107.30 28.13 55.68
CA LYS A 405 107.42 28.59 57.05
C LYS A 405 107.24 27.45 58.08
N ALA A 406 106.35 26.50 57.86
CA ALA A 406 106.18 25.34 58.69
C ALA A 406 107.45 24.46 58.70
N ILE A 407 108.16 24.28 57.66
CA ILE A 407 109.46 23.61 57.54
C ILE A 407 110.54 24.37 58.30
N GLU A 408 110.61 25.72 58.15
CA GLU A 408 111.59 26.56 58.83
C GLU A 408 111.49 26.54 60.34
N TYR A 409 110.24 26.33 60.86
CA TYR A 409 110.03 26.24 62.35
C TYR A 409 109.80 24.79 62.81
N GLU A 410 110.21 23.77 62.01
CA GLU A 410 110.13 22.31 62.38
C GLU A 410 108.73 21.87 62.85
N GLN A 411 107.64 22.45 62.17
CA GLN A 411 106.23 22.12 62.48
C GLN A 411 105.74 21.12 61.36
N GLU A 412 106.04 19.85 61.56
CA GLU A 412 105.75 18.77 60.57
C GLU A 412 104.24 18.63 60.33
N ASP A 413 103.41 18.75 61.35
CA ASP A 413 101.95 18.60 61.23
C ASP A 413 101.35 19.71 60.34
N ILE A 414 101.79 20.94 60.42
CA ILE A 414 101.34 22.09 59.56
C ILE A 414 101.82 21.92 58.15
N SER A 415 103.03 21.42 57.96
CA SER A 415 103.60 21.17 56.62
C SER A 415 102.82 20.06 55.91
N GLU A 416 102.46 18.98 56.56
CA GLU A 416 101.67 17.86 55.98
C GLU A 416 100.26 18.35 55.63
N ILE A 417 99.53 19.08 56.49
CA ILE A 417 98.25 19.67 56.23
C ILE A 417 98.27 20.62 55.01
N THR A 418 99.26 21.53 54.95
CA THR A 418 99.33 22.45 53.81
C THR A 418 99.75 21.81 52.53
N LEU A 419 100.48 20.73 52.48
CA LEU A 419 100.78 19.96 51.32
C LEU A 419 99.55 19.20 50.85
N ALA A 420 98.76 18.64 51.77
CA ALA A 420 97.49 17.96 51.43
C ALA A 420 96.46 18.93 50.90
N LEU A 421 96.40 20.23 51.38
CA LEU A 421 95.50 21.25 50.82
C LEU A 421 95.96 21.82 49.50
N SER A 422 97.23 21.71 49.18
CA SER A 422 97.85 22.22 47.92
C SER A 422 97.82 21.24 46.73
N ASN A 423 97.54 19.95 46.96
CA ASN A 423 97.36 18.94 45.99
C ASN A 423 95.87 18.84 45.62
#